data_a7265c5f190a0cccf2f42180debbc45a
#
_entry.id   a7265c5f190a0cccf2f42180debbc45a
#
_cell.length_a   1.000
_cell.length_b   1.000
_cell.length_c   1.000
_cell.angle_alpha   90.00
_cell.angle_beta   90.00
_cell.angle_gamma   90.00
#
_symmetry.space_group_name_H-M   'P 1'
#
loop_
_entity.id
_entity.type
_entity.pdbx_description
1 polymer ?
#
loop_
_entity_poly.entity_id
_entity_poly.type
_entity_poly.pdbx_seq_one_letter_code
_entity_poly.pdbx_strand_id
1 'polypeptide(L)'
;KRMLVTVFLGFFGVHKFMDGKIGMGFLYLFTMGLGGIGWIVDSCKAIAGWCKWIASPNKHAMDFSKPKGGRYQNTPYHHPEPLPEPEPVYNFNQPYDDMDGHTFEHYCADLLTENGYENVEVTKGSGDQGLDVIAYRDGVKYGVQCKCYSSDIGNKAVQEAFAGKTYYNCHVAAVLTNRHFTKSAKELAESNKVLLWDREKLEEVVQNSHYYNTNYN
;
A
#
# COMPACT_ATOMS: atom_id res chain seq x y z
N LYS A 1 1.64 -9.06 19.79
CA LYS A 1 0.27 -9.43 20.23
C LYS A 1 0.29 -10.63 21.20
N ARG A 2 1.02 -11.75 20.91
CA ARG A 2 1.09 -12.93 21.81
C ARG A 2 1.59 -12.59 23.20
N MET A 3 2.66 -11.80 23.33
CA MET A 3 3.22 -11.40 24.62
C MET A 3 2.18 -10.71 25.51
N LEU A 4 1.45 -9.73 24.96
CA LEU A 4 0.41 -9.01 25.68
C LEU A 4 -0.70 -9.93 26.17
N VAL A 5 -1.16 -10.87 25.35
CA VAL A 5 -2.17 -11.86 25.72
C VAL A 5 -1.66 -12.75 26.87
N THR A 6 -0.40 -13.19 26.81
CA THR A 6 0.17 -14.04 27.87
C THR A 6 0.28 -13.29 29.20
N VAL A 7 0.72 -12.04 29.17
CA VAL A 7 0.93 -11.23 30.38
C VAL A 7 -0.42 -10.80 31.01
N PHE A 8 -1.37 -10.33 30.19
CA PHE A 8 -2.62 -9.77 30.70
C PHE A 8 -3.76 -10.78 30.85
N LEU A 9 -3.84 -11.77 29.95
CA LEU A 9 -4.91 -12.76 29.95
C LEU A 9 -4.41 -14.19 30.17
N GLY A 10 -3.12 -14.37 30.46
CA GLY A 10 -2.48 -15.67 30.64
C GLY A 10 -2.96 -16.41 31.89
N PHE A 11 -3.37 -15.66 32.91
CA PHE A 11 -3.94 -16.23 34.15
C PHE A 11 -5.16 -17.12 33.88
N PHE A 12 -6.00 -16.74 32.92
CA PHE A 12 -7.16 -17.48 32.46
C PHE A 12 -6.87 -18.51 31.36
N GLY A 13 -5.61 -18.71 30.99
CA GLY A 13 -5.21 -19.70 29.99
C GLY A 13 -5.45 -19.33 28.52
N VAL A 14 -5.87 -18.11 28.23
CA VAL A 14 -6.19 -17.66 26.85
C VAL A 14 -5.02 -17.90 25.89
N HIS A 15 -3.77 -17.67 26.31
CA HIS A 15 -2.58 -17.91 25.53
C HIS A 15 -2.38 -19.38 25.13
N LYS A 16 -2.83 -20.33 25.94
CA LYS A 16 -2.76 -21.79 25.67
C LYS A 16 -3.73 -22.19 24.55
N PHE A 17 -4.92 -21.59 24.52
CA PHE A 17 -5.86 -21.78 23.41
C PHE A 17 -5.28 -21.22 22.10
N MET A 18 -4.63 -20.07 22.12
CA MET A 18 -3.97 -19.48 20.94
C MET A 18 -2.78 -20.32 20.43
N ASP A 19 -2.14 -21.09 21.29
CA ASP A 19 -1.07 -22.02 20.94
C ASP A 19 -1.57 -23.42 20.54
N GLY A 20 -2.90 -23.60 20.43
CA GLY A 20 -3.55 -24.87 20.05
C GLY A 20 -3.55 -25.93 21.16
N LYS A 21 -3.15 -25.60 22.39
CA LYS A 21 -3.09 -26.52 23.52
C LYS A 21 -4.38 -26.50 24.35
N ILE A 22 -5.48 -26.93 23.72
CA ILE A 22 -6.85 -26.81 24.25
C ILE A 22 -6.97 -27.38 25.66
N GLY A 23 -6.46 -28.61 25.91
CA GLY A 23 -6.51 -29.25 27.24
C GLY A 23 -5.79 -28.45 28.33
N MET A 24 -4.62 -27.87 28.01
CA MET A 24 -3.89 -26.99 28.92
C MET A 24 -4.62 -25.67 29.16
N GLY A 25 -5.32 -25.15 28.14
CA GLY A 25 -6.15 -23.96 28.26
C GLY A 25 -7.26 -24.15 29.29
N PHE A 26 -7.98 -25.27 29.22
CA PHE A 26 -9.00 -25.64 30.23
C PHE A 26 -8.40 -25.86 31.61
N LEU A 27 -7.25 -26.53 31.70
CA LEU A 27 -6.58 -26.72 32.99
C LEU A 27 -6.25 -25.38 33.66
N TYR A 28 -5.72 -24.42 32.89
CA TYR A 28 -5.44 -23.07 33.40
C TYR A 28 -6.71 -22.32 33.81
N LEU A 29 -7.81 -22.49 33.07
CA LEU A 29 -9.09 -21.87 33.40
C LEU A 29 -9.66 -22.36 34.72
N PHE A 30 -9.63 -23.70 34.96
CA PHE A 30 -10.19 -24.31 36.18
C PHE A 30 -9.27 -24.19 37.39
N THR A 31 -7.96 -24.11 37.20
CA THR A 31 -6.97 -24.02 38.30
C THR A 31 -6.44 -22.59 38.51
N MET A 32 -7.05 -21.59 37.90
CA MET A 32 -6.58 -20.19 37.92
C MET A 32 -5.09 -20.09 37.63
N GLY A 33 -4.64 -20.73 36.54
CA GLY A 33 -3.25 -20.71 36.10
C GLY A 33 -2.31 -21.54 36.97
N LEU A 34 -2.78 -22.68 37.48
CA LEU A 34 -2.03 -23.56 38.41
C LEU A 34 -1.54 -22.80 39.66
N GLY A 35 -2.48 -22.10 40.33
CA GLY A 35 -2.17 -21.30 41.51
C GLY A 35 -1.34 -20.04 41.22
N GLY A 36 -1.36 -19.55 39.97
CA GLY A 36 -0.60 -18.40 39.52
C GLY A 36 0.83 -18.69 39.07
N ILE A 37 1.44 -19.79 39.53
CA ILE A 37 2.85 -20.10 39.22
C ILE A 37 3.05 -20.37 37.73
N GLY A 38 2.15 -21.13 37.10
CA GLY A 38 2.22 -21.43 35.68
C GLY A 38 2.12 -20.15 34.80
N TRP A 39 1.25 -19.21 35.15
CA TRP A 39 1.12 -17.94 34.49
C TRP A 39 2.38 -17.09 34.62
N ILE A 40 3.00 -17.02 35.82
CA ILE A 40 4.26 -16.26 36.00
C ILE A 40 5.36 -16.83 35.13
N VAL A 41 5.56 -18.14 35.08
CA VAL A 41 6.57 -18.78 34.21
C VAL A 41 6.33 -18.52 32.75
N ASP A 42 5.09 -18.61 32.27
CA ASP A 42 4.75 -18.37 30.90
C ASP A 42 4.91 -16.88 30.53
N SER A 43 4.57 -15.96 31.42
CA SER A 43 4.79 -14.52 31.27
C SER A 43 6.28 -14.18 31.19
N CYS A 44 7.11 -14.73 32.08
CA CYS A 44 8.56 -14.55 32.04
C CYS A 44 9.18 -15.06 30.73
N LYS A 45 8.75 -16.23 30.24
CA LYS A 45 9.20 -16.77 28.93
C LYS A 45 8.79 -15.89 27.77
N ALA A 46 7.57 -15.36 27.78
CA ALA A 46 7.06 -14.46 26.74
C ALA A 46 7.84 -13.15 26.69
N ILE A 47 8.13 -12.56 27.85
CA ILE A 47 8.94 -11.32 27.96
C ILE A 47 10.38 -11.57 27.52
N ALA A 48 11.02 -12.66 27.98
CA ALA A 48 12.38 -13.01 27.58
C ALA A 48 12.49 -13.28 26.07
N GLY A 49 11.49 -13.93 25.47
CA GLY A 49 11.40 -14.11 24.01
C GLY A 49 11.29 -12.80 23.25
N TRP A 50 10.52 -11.86 23.78
CA TRP A 50 10.36 -10.52 23.21
C TRP A 50 11.65 -9.69 23.31
N CYS A 51 12.33 -9.73 24.47
CA CYS A 51 13.63 -9.08 24.64
C CYS A 51 14.69 -9.64 23.67
N LYS A 52 14.74 -10.97 23.48
CA LYS A 52 15.62 -11.59 22.49
C LYS A 52 15.28 -11.17 21.06
N TRP A 53 14.00 -11.01 20.75
CA TRP A 53 13.54 -10.55 19.44
C TRP A 53 14.00 -9.10 19.17
N ILE A 54 13.88 -8.20 20.14
CA ILE A 54 14.36 -6.80 20.03
C ILE A 54 15.89 -6.74 19.90
N ALA A 55 16.61 -7.55 20.68
CA ALA A 55 18.07 -7.57 20.67
C ALA A 55 18.69 -8.20 19.42
N SER A 56 17.88 -8.78 18.51
CA SER A 56 18.35 -9.49 17.31
C SER A 56 17.59 -9.05 16.05
N PRO A 57 17.66 -7.77 15.66
CA PRO A 57 16.88 -7.23 14.55
C PRO A 57 17.21 -7.88 13.20
N ASN A 58 18.43 -8.41 13.02
CA ASN A 58 18.88 -8.97 11.75
C ASN A 58 18.48 -10.43 11.50
N LYS A 59 17.91 -11.14 12.48
CA LYS A 59 17.46 -12.53 12.26
C LYS A 59 16.13 -12.66 11.52
N HIS A 60 15.44 -11.55 11.32
CA HIS A 60 14.18 -11.50 10.57
C HIS A 60 14.32 -10.90 9.17
N ALA A 61 15.53 -10.50 8.76
CA ALA A 61 15.82 -10.32 7.35
C ALA A 61 15.63 -11.68 6.68
N MET A 62 14.67 -11.78 5.75
CA MET A 62 14.49 -12.98 4.96
C MET A 62 15.82 -13.23 4.22
N ASP A 63 16.49 -14.32 4.54
CA ASP A 63 17.67 -14.77 3.82
C ASP A 63 17.22 -15.34 2.47
N PHE A 64 17.25 -14.48 1.46
CA PHE A 64 16.95 -14.87 0.09
C PHE A 64 18.06 -15.70 -0.58
N SER A 65 19.19 -15.92 0.11
CA SER A 65 20.33 -16.68 -0.44
C SER A 65 20.16 -18.20 -0.34
N LYS A 66 19.19 -18.68 0.45
CA LYS A 66 18.92 -20.11 0.57
C LYS A 66 17.68 -20.49 -0.25
N PRO A 67 17.83 -21.24 -1.34
CA PRO A 67 16.70 -21.84 -2.02
C PRO A 67 16.01 -22.79 -1.03
N LYS A 68 14.73 -22.53 -0.71
CA LYS A 68 13.91 -23.52 -0.02
C LYS A 68 13.86 -24.75 -0.90
N GLY A 69 14.53 -25.84 -0.47
CA GLY A 69 14.53 -27.11 -1.15
C GLY A 69 13.14 -27.75 -1.20
N GLY A 70 12.30 -27.21 -2.05
CA GLY A 70 11.10 -27.81 -2.55
C GLY A 70 11.40 -28.25 -3.98
N ARG A 71 11.35 -29.54 -4.26
CA ARG A 71 11.47 -30.10 -5.61
C ARG A 71 10.24 -29.62 -6.40
N TYR A 72 10.34 -28.42 -7.00
CA TYR A 72 9.36 -28.00 -8.01
C TYR A 72 9.61 -28.88 -9.23
N GLN A 73 8.70 -29.83 -9.47
CA GLN A 73 8.62 -30.45 -10.76
C GLN A 73 8.25 -29.35 -11.76
N ASN A 74 9.16 -29.01 -12.67
CA ASN A 74 8.89 -28.15 -13.80
C ASN A 74 7.90 -28.87 -14.73
N THR A 75 6.62 -28.78 -14.42
CA THR A 75 5.59 -28.95 -15.45
C THR A 75 5.46 -27.58 -16.10
N PRO A 76 5.65 -27.46 -17.43
CA PRO A 76 5.38 -26.20 -18.11
C PRO A 76 3.89 -25.92 -18.00
N TYR A 77 3.50 -25.00 -17.12
CA TYR A 77 2.19 -24.42 -17.12
C TYR A 77 2.07 -23.59 -18.40
N HIS A 78 1.49 -24.19 -19.42
CA HIS A 78 1.00 -23.46 -20.58
C HIS A 78 -0.27 -22.72 -20.13
N HIS A 79 -0.13 -21.49 -19.64
CA HIS A 79 -1.24 -20.57 -19.69
C HIS A 79 -1.50 -20.31 -21.17
N PRO A 80 -2.72 -20.52 -21.69
CA PRO A 80 -3.06 -19.95 -22.99
C PRO A 80 -2.86 -18.45 -22.86
N GLU A 81 -1.97 -17.88 -23.68
CA GLU A 81 -1.84 -16.42 -23.76
C GLU A 81 -3.22 -15.85 -24.02
N PRO A 82 -3.71 -14.93 -23.18
CA PRO A 82 -4.93 -14.21 -23.50
C PRO A 82 -4.68 -13.54 -24.86
N LEU A 83 -5.65 -13.67 -25.76
CA LEU A 83 -5.64 -12.93 -27.02
C LEU A 83 -5.32 -11.48 -26.71
N PRO A 84 -4.38 -10.83 -27.45
CA PRO A 84 -4.06 -9.44 -27.22
C PRO A 84 -5.35 -8.63 -27.32
N GLU A 85 -5.73 -8.00 -26.22
CA GLU A 85 -6.81 -7.02 -26.25
C GLU A 85 -6.41 -5.96 -27.28
N PRO A 86 -7.35 -5.46 -28.12
CA PRO A 86 -7.02 -4.42 -29.08
C PRO A 86 -6.41 -3.24 -28.31
N GLU A 87 -5.21 -2.84 -28.71
CA GLU A 87 -4.55 -1.69 -28.08
C GLU A 87 -5.47 -0.48 -28.22
N PRO A 88 -5.75 0.23 -27.12
CA PRO A 88 -6.59 1.41 -27.16
C PRO A 88 -5.94 2.44 -28.08
N VAL A 89 -6.73 3.01 -29.00
CA VAL A 89 -6.27 4.07 -29.92
C VAL A 89 -6.23 5.37 -29.13
N TYR A 90 -5.05 5.77 -28.67
CA TYR A 90 -4.86 7.02 -27.93
C TYR A 90 -4.78 8.23 -28.88
N ASN A 91 -5.48 9.29 -28.52
CA ASN A 91 -5.24 10.59 -29.12
C ASN A 91 -4.12 11.29 -28.32
N PHE A 92 -2.88 11.21 -28.81
CA PHE A 92 -1.69 11.74 -28.13
C PHE A 92 -1.51 13.26 -28.29
N ASN A 93 -2.51 13.99 -28.75
CA ASN A 93 -2.46 15.43 -28.98
C ASN A 93 -3.02 16.27 -27.81
N GLN A 94 -2.99 15.74 -26.58
CA GLN A 94 -3.39 16.52 -25.42
C GLN A 94 -2.20 17.30 -24.86
N PRO A 95 -2.39 18.53 -24.36
CA PRO A 95 -1.29 19.37 -23.85
C PRO A 95 -0.45 18.70 -22.76
N TYR A 96 -1.05 17.83 -21.95
CA TYR A 96 -0.38 17.13 -20.86
C TYR A 96 0.47 15.93 -21.32
N ASP A 97 0.40 15.52 -22.58
CA ASP A 97 1.22 14.40 -23.08
C ASP A 97 2.69 14.77 -23.30
N ASP A 98 2.96 16.06 -23.51
CA ASP A 98 4.31 16.60 -23.77
C ASP A 98 4.91 17.34 -22.56
N MET A 99 4.23 17.30 -21.40
CA MET A 99 4.73 17.92 -20.17
C MET A 99 5.89 17.13 -19.58
N ASP A 100 6.88 17.85 -19.05
CA ASP A 100 7.84 17.24 -18.12
C ASP A 100 7.16 16.89 -16.79
N GLY A 101 7.83 16.03 -15.98
CA GLY A 101 7.24 15.54 -14.74
C GLY A 101 6.82 16.65 -13.79
N HIS A 102 7.67 17.66 -13.60
CA HIS A 102 7.38 18.75 -12.66
C HIS A 102 6.22 19.64 -13.14
N THR A 103 6.19 19.97 -14.41
CA THR A 103 5.06 20.72 -15.02
C THR A 103 3.75 19.93 -14.86
N PHE A 104 3.80 18.60 -15.05
CA PHE A 104 2.64 17.73 -14.88
C PHE A 104 2.15 17.66 -13.43
N GLU A 105 3.04 17.67 -12.43
CA GLU A 105 2.67 17.72 -11.01
C GLU A 105 1.85 18.98 -10.69
N HIS A 106 2.30 20.15 -11.14
CA HIS A 106 1.58 21.41 -10.98
C HIS A 106 0.24 21.40 -11.71
N TYR A 107 0.23 20.92 -12.96
CA TYR A 107 -0.99 20.76 -13.73
C TYR A 107 -2.02 19.87 -13.01
N CYS A 108 -1.58 18.75 -12.45
CA CYS A 108 -2.45 17.88 -11.63
C CYS A 108 -3.00 18.59 -10.38
N ALA A 109 -2.18 19.41 -9.72
CA ALA A 109 -2.61 20.17 -8.55
C ALA A 109 -3.70 21.22 -8.93
N ASP A 110 -3.52 21.92 -10.04
CA ASP A 110 -4.52 22.87 -10.54
C ASP A 110 -5.82 22.16 -10.90
N LEU A 111 -5.75 21.03 -11.60
CA LEU A 111 -6.91 20.21 -11.93
C LEU A 111 -7.67 19.72 -10.69
N LEU A 112 -6.96 19.27 -9.66
CA LEU A 112 -7.60 18.86 -8.41
C LEU A 112 -8.32 20.03 -7.74
N THR A 113 -7.69 21.22 -7.71
CA THR A 113 -8.30 22.44 -7.17
C THR A 113 -9.59 22.78 -7.91
N GLU A 114 -9.57 22.77 -9.24
CA GLU A 114 -10.74 23.06 -10.07
C GLU A 114 -11.86 22.01 -9.94
N ASN A 115 -11.49 20.77 -9.57
CA ASN A 115 -12.43 19.69 -9.30
C ASN A 115 -12.90 19.63 -7.83
N GLY A 116 -12.70 20.70 -7.06
CA GLY A 116 -13.25 20.86 -5.72
C GLY A 116 -12.45 20.17 -4.61
N TYR A 117 -11.15 19.92 -4.83
CA TYR A 117 -10.24 19.60 -3.75
C TYR A 117 -9.75 20.89 -3.09
N GLU A 118 -9.58 20.85 -1.79
CA GLU A 118 -9.16 21.97 -0.94
C GLU A 118 -7.73 21.78 -0.47
N ASN A 119 -7.03 22.88 -0.12
CA ASN A 119 -5.67 22.86 0.42
C ASN A 119 -4.73 22.01 -0.42
N VAL A 120 -4.78 22.21 -1.72
CA VAL A 120 -3.95 21.47 -2.68
C VAL A 120 -2.53 22.05 -2.65
N GLU A 121 -1.55 21.20 -2.38
CA GLU A 121 -0.14 21.56 -2.26
C GLU A 121 0.71 20.58 -3.08
N VAL A 122 1.61 21.10 -3.93
CA VAL A 122 2.67 20.31 -4.55
C VAL A 122 3.79 20.12 -3.52
N THR A 123 4.23 18.90 -3.31
CA THR A 123 5.31 18.59 -2.38
C THR A 123 6.65 19.10 -2.91
N LYS A 124 7.68 19.17 -2.04
CA LYS A 124 9.01 19.61 -2.48
C LYS A 124 9.65 18.54 -3.37
N GLY A 125 9.92 18.86 -4.62
CA GLY A 125 10.32 17.93 -5.68
C GLY A 125 11.66 17.22 -5.52
N SER A 126 12.50 17.53 -4.54
CA SER A 126 13.70 16.75 -4.24
C SER A 126 13.60 16.14 -2.84
N GLY A 127 13.53 14.80 -2.76
CA GLY A 127 13.39 14.08 -1.50
C GLY A 127 11.94 13.93 -1.05
N ASP A 128 10.98 14.09 -1.95
CA ASP A 128 9.62 13.66 -1.72
C ASP A 128 9.58 12.16 -1.40
N GLN A 129 8.70 11.78 -0.53
CA GLN A 129 8.60 10.39 -0.08
C GLN A 129 7.52 9.64 -0.89
N GLY A 130 7.48 9.89 -2.22
CA GLY A 130 6.62 9.17 -3.15
C GLY A 130 5.20 9.70 -3.26
N LEU A 131 4.96 10.99 -2.96
CA LEU A 131 3.74 11.71 -3.30
C LEU A 131 4.10 13.11 -3.79
N ASP A 132 3.54 13.51 -4.90
CA ASP A 132 3.82 14.81 -5.55
C ASP A 132 2.79 15.87 -5.16
N VAL A 133 1.55 15.48 -4.87
CA VAL A 133 0.47 16.39 -4.50
C VAL A 133 -0.26 15.90 -3.26
N ILE A 134 -0.52 16.81 -2.32
CA ILE A 134 -1.41 16.61 -1.16
C ILE A 134 -2.66 17.45 -1.37
N ALA A 135 -3.83 16.87 -1.14
CA ALA A 135 -5.11 17.55 -1.33
C ALA A 135 -6.14 17.06 -0.31
N TYR A 136 -7.21 17.83 -0.09
CA TYR A 136 -8.29 17.46 0.80
C TYR A 136 -9.63 17.52 0.06
N ARG A 137 -10.51 16.58 0.36
CA ARG A 137 -11.91 16.60 -0.10
C ARG A 137 -12.82 15.97 0.95
N ASP A 138 -13.86 16.66 1.35
CA ASP A 138 -14.82 16.19 2.35
C ASP A 138 -14.16 15.73 3.67
N GLY A 139 -13.11 16.42 4.11
CA GLY A 139 -12.33 16.09 5.31
C GLY A 139 -11.36 14.90 5.13
N VAL A 140 -11.29 14.30 3.95
CA VAL A 140 -10.37 13.21 3.62
C VAL A 140 -9.09 13.78 3.01
N LYS A 141 -7.94 13.40 3.56
CA LYS A 141 -6.62 13.77 3.03
C LYS A 141 -6.16 12.77 1.98
N TYR A 142 -5.93 13.25 0.78
CA TYR A 142 -5.41 12.51 -0.36
C TYR A 142 -3.93 12.79 -0.55
N GLY A 143 -3.18 11.77 -0.93
CA GLY A 143 -1.82 11.91 -1.42
C GLY A 143 -1.75 11.32 -2.82
N VAL A 144 -1.28 12.10 -3.79
CA VAL A 144 -1.28 11.75 -5.20
C VAL A 144 0.15 11.70 -5.71
N GLN A 145 0.52 10.57 -6.33
CA GLN A 145 1.74 10.42 -7.12
C GLN A 145 1.39 10.71 -8.58
N CYS A 146 2.07 11.65 -9.19
CA CYS A 146 1.85 12.06 -10.59
C CYS A 146 2.91 11.44 -11.51
N LYS A 147 2.49 10.84 -12.61
CA LYS A 147 3.41 10.23 -13.59
C LYS A 147 3.02 10.62 -15.01
N CYS A 148 3.86 11.45 -15.64
CA CYS A 148 3.75 11.79 -17.06
C CYS A 148 4.80 10.99 -17.85
N TYR A 149 4.37 9.92 -18.52
CA TYR A 149 5.28 9.01 -19.23
C TYR A 149 4.79 8.75 -20.66
N SER A 150 5.68 8.14 -21.46
CA SER A 150 5.37 7.70 -22.83
C SER A 150 4.87 6.26 -22.90
N SER A 151 4.87 5.53 -21.78
CA SER A 151 4.48 4.12 -21.68
C SER A 151 3.63 3.89 -20.44
N ASP A 152 2.97 2.73 -20.37
CA ASP A 152 2.13 2.34 -19.26
C ASP A 152 2.89 2.26 -17.93
N ILE A 153 2.17 2.55 -16.85
CA ILE A 153 2.70 2.68 -15.50
C ILE A 153 2.73 1.31 -14.81
N GLY A 154 3.92 0.94 -14.34
CA GLY A 154 4.16 -0.30 -13.59
C GLY A 154 4.02 -0.14 -12.08
N ASN A 155 4.34 -1.22 -11.38
CA ASN A 155 4.24 -1.37 -9.92
C ASN A 155 4.96 -0.28 -9.11
N LYS A 156 6.04 0.30 -9.65
CA LYS A 156 6.87 1.27 -8.93
C LYS A 156 6.06 2.48 -8.45
N ALA A 157 5.22 3.06 -9.31
CA ALA A 157 4.39 4.21 -8.94
C ALA A 157 3.39 3.88 -7.81
N VAL A 158 2.81 2.69 -7.84
CA VAL A 158 1.91 2.20 -6.78
C VAL A 158 2.65 2.02 -5.45
N GLN A 159 3.88 1.49 -5.49
CA GLN A 159 4.72 1.32 -4.31
C GLN A 159 5.13 2.68 -3.72
N GLU A 160 5.50 3.64 -4.56
CA GLU A 160 5.81 5.01 -4.16
C GLU A 160 4.62 5.68 -3.48
N ALA A 161 3.43 5.65 -4.11
CA ALA A 161 2.22 6.21 -3.54
C ALA A 161 1.82 5.55 -2.21
N PHE A 162 1.94 4.22 -2.11
CA PHE A 162 1.64 3.50 -0.88
C PHE A 162 2.60 3.86 0.26
N ALA A 163 3.90 4.00 -0.02
CA ALA A 163 4.89 4.42 0.97
C ALA A 163 4.65 5.86 1.42
N GLY A 164 4.42 6.77 0.48
CA GLY A 164 4.16 8.17 0.75
C GLY A 164 2.89 8.42 1.55
N LYS A 165 1.84 7.62 1.35
CA LYS A 165 0.62 7.67 2.15
C LYS A 165 0.90 7.67 3.65
N THR A 166 1.78 6.77 4.08
CA THR A 166 2.13 6.62 5.50
C THR A 166 2.97 7.80 5.99
N TYR A 167 3.94 8.23 5.18
CA TYR A 167 4.83 9.33 5.53
C TYR A 167 4.09 10.65 5.71
N TYR A 168 3.17 10.97 4.80
CA TYR A 168 2.40 12.21 4.83
C TYR A 168 1.10 12.11 5.64
N ASN A 169 0.82 10.98 6.31
CA ASN A 169 -0.42 10.75 7.05
C ASN A 169 -1.68 10.97 6.19
N CYS A 170 -1.67 10.48 4.96
CA CYS A 170 -2.83 10.55 4.07
C CYS A 170 -3.83 9.43 4.38
N HIS A 171 -5.12 9.73 4.24
CA HIS A 171 -6.17 8.72 4.33
C HIS A 171 -6.24 7.87 3.08
N VAL A 172 -6.02 8.48 1.91
CA VAL A 172 -6.07 7.85 0.60
C VAL A 172 -4.77 8.12 -0.14
N ALA A 173 -4.24 7.11 -0.83
CA ALA A 173 -3.19 7.27 -1.83
C ALA A 173 -3.78 7.05 -3.22
N ALA A 174 -3.33 7.84 -4.19
CA ALA A 174 -3.67 7.70 -5.59
C ALA A 174 -2.43 7.82 -6.48
N VAL A 175 -2.48 7.21 -7.66
CA VAL A 175 -1.53 7.48 -8.76
C VAL A 175 -2.32 8.09 -9.90
N LEU A 176 -1.92 9.28 -10.37
CA LEU A 176 -2.51 9.97 -11.51
C LEU A 176 -1.52 9.96 -12.67
N THR A 177 -1.98 9.58 -13.86
CA THR A 177 -1.10 9.47 -15.03
C THR A 177 -1.81 9.83 -16.33
N ASN A 178 -1.02 10.24 -17.31
CA ASN A 178 -1.45 10.43 -18.70
C ASN A 178 -1.50 9.11 -19.51
N ARG A 179 -1.23 7.97 -18.88
CA ARG A 179 -1.21 6.63 -19.51
C ARG A 179 -2.12 5.67 -18.76
N HIS A 180 -2.01 4.37 -19.12
CA HIS A 180 -2.71 3.31 -18.40
C HIS A 180 -1.79 2.61 -17.41
N PHE A 181 -2.37 1.70 -16.65
CA PHE A 181 -1.63 0.88 -15.70
C PHE A 181 -1.49 -0.54 -16.23
N THR A 182 -0.31 -1.11 -16.07
CA THR A 182 -0.08 -2.51 -16.36
C THR A 182 -0.97 -3.40 -15.48
N LYS A 183 -1.24 -4.62 -15.91
CA LYS A 183 -2.04 -5.59 -15.14
C LYS A 183 -1.49 -5.79 -13.73
N SER A 184 -0.16 -5.93 -13.61
CA SER A 184 0.50 -6.11 -12.31
C SER A 184 0.36 -4.87 -11.40
N ALA A 185 0.36 -3.66 -11.96
CA ALA A 185 0.12 -2.43 -11.20
C ALA A 185 -1.32 -2.35 -10.67
N LYS A 186 -2.31 -2.77 -11.47
CA LYS A 186 -3.72 -2.85 -11.06
C LYS A 186 -3.91 -3.84 -9.91
N GLU A 187 -3.34 -5.04 -10.01
CA GLU A 187 -3.39 -6.06 -8.95
C GLU A 187 -2.74 -5.58 -7.65
N LEU A 188 -1.58 -4.91 -7.75
CA LEU A 188 -0.88 -4.35 -6.60
C LEU A 188 -1.67 -3.20 -5.94
N ALA A 189 -2.26 -2.32 -6.75
CA ALA A 189 -3.05 -1.20 -6.26
C ALA A 189 -4.31 -1.65 -5.52
N GLU A 190 -5.01 -2.67 -6.03
CA GLU A 190 -6.15 -3.29 -5.37
C GLU A 190 -5.77 -3.86 -4.00
N SER A 191 -4.68 -4.59 -3.93
CA SER A 191 -4.16 -5.18 -2.69
C SER A 191 -3.79 -4.13 -1.64
N ASN A 192 -3.19 -3.02 -2.07
CA ASN A 192 -2.71 -1.94 -1.20
C ASN A 192 -3.72 -0.81 -0.97
N LYS A 193 -4.90 -0.90 -1.60
CA LYS A 193 -5.92 0.16 -1.54
C LYS A 193 -5.40 1.52 -2.02
N VAL A 194 -4.66 1.51 -3.14
CA VAL A 194 -4.21 2.70 -3.85
C VAL A 194 -5.17 2.95 -5.01
N LEU A 195 -5.68 4.17 -5.15
CA LEU A 195 -6.53 4.55 -6.26
C LEU A 195 -5.68 4.72 -7.53
N LEU A 196 -6.21 4.28 -8.65
CA LEU A 196 -5.59 4.47 -9.95
C LEU A 196 -6.45 5.44 -10.78
N TRP A 197 -5.85 6.57 -11.11
CA TRP A 197 -6.42 7.58 -12.00
C TRP A 197 -5.60 7.56 -13.29
N ASP A 198 -6.05 6.75 -14.22
CA ASP A 198 -5.44 6.58 -15.54
C ASP A 198 -5.86 7.68 -16.53
N ARG A 199 -5.52 7.49 -17.80
CA ARG A 199 -5.82 8.45 -18.84
C ARG A 199 -7.29 8.81 -18.92
N GLU A 200 -8.18 7.83 -18.87
CA GLU A 200 -9.63 8.07 -18.92
C GLU A 200 -10.09 8.94 -17.75
N LYS A 201 -9.54 8.66 -16.55
CA LYS A 201 -9.87 9.48 -15.38
C LYS A 201 -9.27 10.88 -15.48
N LEU A 202 -8.07 11.02 -16.02
CA LEU A 202 -7.46 12.32 -16.27
C LEU A 202 -8.32 13.14 -17.26
N GLU A 203 -8.77 12.53 -18.36
CA GLU A 203 -9.63 13.18 -19.34
C GLU A 203 -10.97 13.61 -18.73
N GLU A 204 -11.59 12.77 -17.88
CA GLU A 204 -12.79 13.13 -17.14
C GLU A 204 -12.56 14.36 -16.23
N VAL A 205 -11.45 14.38 -15.50
CA VAL A 205 -11.10 15.48 -14.59
C VAL A 205 -10.83 16.76 -15.36
N VAL A 206 -10.17 16.68 -16.51
CA VAL A 206 -9.92 17.83 -17.41
C VAL A 206 -11.23 18.38 -17.96
N GLN A 207 -12.13 17.53 -18.42
CA GLN A 207 -13.44 17.97 -18.95
C GLN A 207 -14.31 18.66 -17.89
N ASN A 208 -14.19 18.23 -16.64
CA ASN A 208 -14.91 18.81 -15.51
C ASN A 208 -14.27 20.11 -14.99
N SER A 209 -13.03 20.43 -15.41
CA SER A 209 -12.34 21.62 -14.98
C SER A 209 -12.77 22.86 -15.79
N HIS A 210 -12.82 24.02 -15.13
CA HIS A 210 -13.03 25.29 -15.81
C HIS A 210 -11.86 25.67 -16.73
N TYR A 211 -10.69 25.10 -16.52
CA TYR A 211 -9.48 25.33 -17.28
C TYR A 211 -9.65 24.95 -18.76
N TYR A 212 -10.29 23.80 -19.02
CA TYR A 212 -10.56 23.35 -20.39
C TYR A 212 -11.50 24.30 -21.13
N ASN A 213 -12.55 24.78 -20.45
CA ASN A 213 -13.56 25.65 -21.04
C ASN A 213 -13.04 27.06 -21.36
N THR A 214 -11.95 27.51 -20.73
CA THR A 214 -11.42 28.87 -20.89
C THR A 214 -10.28 28.96 -21.89
N ASN A 215 -9.49 27.92 -22.10
CA ASN A 215 -8.26 27.98 -22.89
C ASN A 215 -8.30 27.21 -24.22
N TYR A 216 -9.31 26.39 -24.47
CA TYR A 216 -9.39 25.49 -25.62
C TYR A 216 -10.73 25.56 -26.38
N ASN A 217 -11.64 26.47 -26.06
CA ASN A 217 -12.80 26.92 -26.83
C ASN A 217 -12.61 28.37 -27.26
#